data_f7473028a90de4435cb73c102b76f671
#
_entry.id   f7473028a90de4435cb73c102b76f671
#
_cell.length_a   1.000
_cell.length_b   1.000
_cell.length_c   1.000
_cell.angle_alpha   90.00
_cell.angle_beta   90.00
_cell.angle_gamma   90.00
#
_symmetry.space_group_name_H-M   'P 1'
#
loop_
_entity.id
_entity.type
_entity.pdbx_description
1 polymer ?
#
loop_
_entity_poly.entity_id
_entity_poly.type
_entity_poly.pdbx_seq_one_letter_code
_entity_poly.pdbx_strand_id
1 'polypeptide(L)'
;MVVIKQCLGYIIKPFVHIFNVSFQSGIFPDQMKRAKIKPLFKNGDKQNMQNYRPISVLSVFSKILEKLMYNRLLSFLKQHHILTETQHGVRENKSTETASQSFIESVQEALDSQRKVIGIFLDLSKAYDVINHETLLNKLDTYGVRGITNNWFRSYLTRRS
;
A
#
# COMPACT_ATOMS: atom_id res chain seq x y z
N MET A 1 18.82 6.59 10.58
CA MET A 1 19.27 5.98 9.30
C MET A 1 20.79 5.90 9.16
N VAL A 2 21.58 6.82 9.68
CA VAL A 2 23.05 6.82 9.59
C VAL A 2 23.66 5.55 10.21
N VAL A 3 23.29 5.19 11.43
CA VAL A 3 23.81 4.02 12.17
C VAL A 3 23.58 2.70 11.39
N ILE A 4 22.41 2.51 10.79
CA ILE A 4 22.11 1.29 10.02
C ILE A 4 23.01 1.18 8.79
N LYS A 5 23.29 2.30 8.11
CA LYS A 5 24.19 2.29 6.95
C LYS A 5 25.63 1.87 7.35
N GLN A 6 26.11 2.33 8.50
CA GLN A 6 27.44 1.99 9.01
C GLN A 6 27.56 0.52 9.44
N CYS A 7 26.47 -0.04 10.03
CA CYS A 7 26.45 -1.42 10.49
C CYS A 7 25.99 -2.43 9.44
N LEU A 8 25.64 -1.98 8.21
CA LEU A 8 25.00 -2.81 7.21
C LEU A 8 25.78 -4.08 6.88
N GLY A 9 27.11 -3.98 6.77
CA GLY A 9 27.97 -5.13 6.47
C GLY A 9 27.87 -6.27 7.49
N TYR A 10 27.63 -5.94 8.76
CA TYR A 10 27.51 -6.92 9.84
C TYR A 10 26.10 -7.50 9.99
N ILE A 11 25.06 -6.68 9.74
CA ILE A 11 23.68 -7.05 10.01
C ILE A 11 22.95 -7.61 8.79
N ILE A 12 23.47 -7.44 7.56
CA ILE A 12 22.80 -7.84 6.34
C ILE A 12 22.52 -9.35 6.28
N LYS A 13 23.48 -10.20 6.64
CA LYS A 13 23.33 -11.66 6.62
C LYS A 13 22.20 -12.16 7.53
N PRO A 14 22.16 -11.77 8.84
CA PRO A 14 21.05 -12.12 9.72
C PRO A 14 19.69 -11.61 9.20
N PHE A 15 19.62 -10.40 8.66
CA PHE A 15 18.35 -9.87 8.14
C PHE A 15 17.87 -10.59 6.87
N VAL A 16 18.77 -10.89 5.94
CA VAL A 16 18.45 -11.71 4.77
C VAL A 16 17.89 -13.07 5.20
N HIS A 17 18.50 -13.69 6.22
CA HIS A 17 18.00 -14.96 6.77
C HIS A 17 16.59 -14.80 7.34
N ILE A 18 16.34 -13.82 8.22
CA ILE A 18 15.02 -13.55 8.82
C ILE A 18 13.96 -13.31 7.75
N PHE A 19 14.28 -12.50 6.74
CA PHE A 19 13.35 -12.18 5.67
C PHE A 19 13.03 -13.41 4.80
N ASN A 20 14.02 -14.22 4.48
CA ASN A 20 13.82 -15.47 3.75
C ASN A 20 12.96 -16.46 4.54
N VAL A 21 13.23 -16.63 5.84
CA VAL A 21 12.40 -17.47 6.73
C VAL A 21 10.95 -16.93 6.76
N SER A 22 10.76 -15.62 6.88
CA SER A 22 9.43 -15.00 6.85
C SER A 22 8.68 -15.31 5.54
N PHE A 23 9.34 -15.20 4.40
CA PHE A 23 8.71 -15.49 3.11
C PHE A 23 8.45 -16.98 2.89
N GLN A 24 9.35 -17.84 3.33
CA GLN A 24 9.20 -19.31 3.21
C GLN A 24 8.13 -19.86 4.13
N SER A 25 8.01 -19.33 5.34
CA SER A 25 7.01 -19.77 6.32
C SER A 25 5.62 -19.15 6.09
N GLY A 26 5.53 -18.07 5.32
CA GLY A 26 4.28 -17.30 5.17
C GLY A 26 3.90 -16.54 6.45
N ILE A 27 4.88 -16.23 7.31
CA ILE A 27 4.64 -15.53 8.60
C ILE A 27 5.38 -14.20 8.62
N PHE A 28 4.64 -13.11 8.86
CA PHE A 28 5.23 -11.81 9.14
C PHE A 28 5.61 -11.73 10.63
N PRO A 29 6.86 -11.37 10.99
CA PRO A 29 7.31 -11.36 12.38
C PRO A 29 6.50 -10.39 13.25
N ASP A 30 5.94 -10.85 14.37
CA ASP A 30 5.04 -10.05 15.22
C ASP A 30 5.72 -8.81 15.80
N GLN A 31 7.01 -8.90 16.14
CA GLN A 31 7.76 -7.73 16.62
C GLN A 31 7.88 -6.62 15.57
N MET A 32 7.80 -6.96 14.28
CA MET A 32 7.84 -5.99 13.19
C MET A 32 6.47 -5.35 12.92
N LYS A 33 5.37 -5.88 13.49
CA LYS A 33 4.02 -5.31 13.38
C LYS A 33 3.81 -4.11 14.29
N ARG A 34 4.65 -3.95 15.31
CA ARG A 34 4.52 -2.85 16.29
C ARG A 34 4.86 -1.52 15.65
N ALA A 35 3.92 -0.57 15.74
CA ALA A 35 4.09 0.79 15.24
C ALA A 35 4.06 1.80 16.41
N LYS A 36 4.85 2.86 16.29
CA LYS A 36 4.74 4.03 17.17
C LYS A 36 3.81 5.04 16.51
N ILE A 37 2.68 5.32 17.15
CA ILE A 37 1.73 6.30 16.65
C ILE A 37 2.23 7.72 16.97
N LYS A 38 2.30 8.57 15.94
CA LYS A 38 2.56 10.00 16.06
C LYS A 38 1.35 10.78 15.55
N PRO A 39 0.69 11.58 16.39
CA PRO A 39 -0.37 12.46 15.93
C PRO A 39 0.22 13.60 15.07
N LEU A 40 -0.25 13.74 13.84
CA LEU A 40 0.08 14.86 12.97
C LEU A 40 -1.11 15.82 12.91
N PHE A 41 -0.89 17.07 13.34
CA PHE A 41 -1.91 18.12 13.25
C PHE A 41 -2.24 18.42 11.78
N LYS A 42 -3.52 18.48 11.45
CA LYS A 42 -4.01 18.75 10.09
C LYS A 42 -4.36 20.25 9.94
N ASN A 43 -5.35 20.71 10.69
CA ASN A 43 -5.84 22.11 10.71
C ASN A 43 -6.89 22.26 11.81
N GLY A 44 -7.31 23.50 12.10
CA GLY A 44 -8.36 23.80 13.07
C GLY A 44 -7.83 24.01 14.50
N ASP A 45 -8.64 23.70 15.51
CA ASP A 45 -8.26 23.81 16.91
C ASP A 45 -7.31 22.69 17.33
N LYS A 46 -6.16 23.06 17.88
CA LYS A 46 -5.14 22.10 18.38
C LYS A 46 -5.59 21.29 19.60
N GLN A 47 -6.61 21.74 20.31
CA GLN A 47 -7.16 21.02 21.46
C GLN A 47 -8.13 19.89 21.05
N ASN A 48 -8.62 19.93 19.79
CA ASN A 48 -9.52 18.90 19.29
C ASN A 48 -8.72 17.74 18.65
N MET A 49 -8.84 16.53 19.24
CA MET A 49 -8.15 15.33 18.74
C MET A 49 -8.57 14.91 17.33
N GLN A 50 -9.78 15.27 16.87
CA GLN A 50 -10.24 14.99 15.50
C GLN A 50 -9.45 15.73 14.43
N ASN A 51 -8.73 16.81 14.82
CA ASN A 51 -7.88 17.58 13.94
C ASN A 51 -6.47 16.99 13.77
N TYR A 52 -6.23 15.80 14.33
CA TYR A 52 -4.98 15.07 14.19
C TYR A 52 -5.15 13.81 13.35
N ARG A 53 -4.15 13.53 12.51
CA ARG A 53 -4.03 12.26 11.79
C ARG A 53 -3.04 11.36 12.54
N PRO A 54 -3.44 10.15 12.99
CA PRO A 54 -2.49 9.20 13.56
C PRO A 54 -1.57 8.67 12.44
N ILE A 55 -0.27 8.93 12.56
CA ILE A 55 0.71 8.35 11.65
C ILE A 55 1.41 7.20 12.36
N SER A 56 1.30 6.00 11.83
CA SER A 56 1.99 4.82 12.29
C SER A 56 3.43 4.79 11.78
N VAL A 57 4.38 4.89 12.70
CA VAL A 57 5.82 4.83 12.39
C VAL A 57 6.33 3.43 12.70
N LEU A 58 6.56 2.66 11.67
CA LEU A 58 7.13 1.32 11.73
C LEU A 58 8.66 1.35 11.86
N SER A 59 9.24 0.25 12.35
CA SER A 59 10.69 0.05 12.35
C SER A 59 11.25 0.07 10.92
N VAL A 60 12.53 0.43 10.78
CA VAL A 60 13.20 0.42 9.46
C VAL A 60 13.19 -0.98 8.86
N PHE A 61 13.36 -2.00 9.68
CA PHE A 61 13.37 -3.41 9.25
C PHE A 61 12.01 -3.87 8.73
N SER A 62 10.93 -3.46 9.40
CA SER A 62 9.56 -3.68 8.92
C SER A 62 9.36 -3.07 7.54
N LYS A 63 9.76 -1.81 7.36
CA LYS A 63 9.64 -1.11 6.08
C LYS A 63 10.43 -1.77 4.95
N ILE A 64 11.61 -2.35 5.26
CA ILE A 64 12.40 -3.08 4.26
C ILE A 64 11.67 -4.35 3.86
N LEU A 65 11.18 -5.14 4.83
CA LEU A 65 10.45 -6.38 4.55
C LEU A 65 9.16 -6.11 3.76
N GLU A 66 8.42 -5.06 4.14
CA GLU A 66 7.24 -4.60 3.41
C GLU A 66 7.59 -4.19 1.97
N LYS A 67 8.69 -3.45 1.77
CA LYS A 67 9.12 -3.01 0.44
C LYS A 67 9.54 -4.18 -0.45
N LEU A 68 10.19 -5.20 0.12
CA LEU A 68 10.55 -6.43 -0.62
C LEU A 68 9.30 -7.18 -1.08
N MET A 69 8.30 -7.35 -0.21
CA MET A 69 7.04 -7.98 -0.59
C MET A 69 6.25 -7.12 -1.58
N TYR A 70 6.20 -5.81 -1.37
CA TYR A 70 5.58 -4.87 -2.31
C TYR A 70 6.16 -5.01 -3.72
N ASN A 71 7.48 -5.03 -3.85
CA ASN A 71 8.12 -5.15 -5.15
C ASN A 71 7.76 -6.48 -5.85
N ARG A 72 7.74 -7.59 -5.09
CA ARG A 72 7.34 -8.91 -5.62
C ARG A 72 5.88 -8.93 -6.05
N LEU A 73 4.98 -8.42 -5.19
CA LEU A 73 3.55 -8.33 -5.52
C LEU A 73 3.32 -7.44 -6.75
N LEU A 74 3.94 -6.26 -6.79
CA LEU A 74 3.78 -5.32 -7.90
C LEU A 74 4.28 -5.93 -9.21
N SER A 75 5.44 -6.62 -9.18
CA SER A 75 5.98 -7.31 -10.36
C SER A 75 5.01 -8.38 -10.87
N PHE A 76 4.46 -9.19 -9.96
CA PHE A 76 3.45 -10.19 -10.29
C PHE A 76 2.19 -9.56 -10.90
N LEU A 77 1.63 -8.51 -10.28
CA LEU A 77 0.42 -7.85 -10.76
C LEU A 77 0.63 -7.18 -12.13
N LYS A 78 1.83 -6.63 -12.38
CA LYS A 78 2.20 -6.06 -13.68
C LYS A 78 2.34 -7.16 -14.75
N GLN A 79 3.03 -8.25 -14.43
CA GLN A 79 3.25 -9.37 -15.35
C GLN A 79 1.95 -10.03 -15.81
N HIS A 80 0.95 -10.09 -14.93
CA HIS A 80 -0.35 -10.69 -15.23
C HIS A 80 -1.42 -9.68 -15.65
N HIS A 81 -1.05 -8.42 -15.94
CA HIS A 81 -1.97 -7.36 -16.38
C HIS A 81 -3.20 -7.16 -15.47
N ILE A 82 -3.03 -7.38 -14.16
CA ILE A 82 -4.13 -7.29 -13.18
C ILE A 82 -4.50 -5.84 -12.86
N LEU A 83 -3.52 -4.93 -12.96
CA LEU A 83 -3.72 -3.51 -12.66
C LEU A 83 -4.26 -2.76 -13.88
N THR A 84 -5.37 -2.05 -13.70
CA THR A 84 -5.99 -1.26 -14.77
C THR A 84 -5.15 -0.01 -15.10
N GLU A 85 -5.14 0.39 -16.37
CA GLU A 85 -4.43 1.60 -16.81
C GLU A 85 -5.10 2.89 -16.31
N THR A 86 -6.37 2.85 -16.01
CA THR A 86 -7.14 3.99 -15.47
C THR A 86 -6.82 4.31 -14.01
N GLN A 87 -6.11 3.43 -13.30
CA GLN A 87 -5.70 3.70 -11.93
C GLN A 87 -4.47 4.62 -11.90
N HIS A 88 -4.63 5.84 -11.41
CA HIS A 88 -3.55 6.81 -11.25
C HIS A 88 -2.99 6.89 -9.82
N GLY A 89 -3.78 6.51 -8.81
CA GLY A 89 -3.32 6.53 -7.42
C GLY A 89 -2.30 5.43 -7.12
N VAL A 90 -1.20 5.79 -6.42
CA VAL A 90 -0.15 4.85 -5.96
C VAL A 90 0.50 4.05 -7.10
N ARG A 91 0.55 4.61 -8.29
CA ARG A 91 1.17 4.01 -9.49
C ARG A 91 2.44 4.78 -9.86
N GLU A 92 3.47 4.05 -10.27
CA GLU A 92 4.69 4.62 -10.81
C GLU A 92 4.40 5.38 -12.11
N ASN A 93 4.98 6.57 -12.27
CA ASN A 93 4.78 7.46 -13.42
C ASN A 93 3.33 7.96 -13.63
N LYS A 94 2.45 7.82 -12.63
CA LYS A 94 1.10 8.38 -12.63
C LYS A 94 0.94 9.35 -11.45
N SER A 95 0.15 10.40 -11.67
CA SER A 95 -0.08 11.48 -10.70
C SER A 95 -1.53 11.97 -10.77
N THR A 96 -1.90 12.89 -9.90
CA THR A 96 -3.18 13.59 -9.98
C THR A 96 -3.31 14.40 -11.28
N GLU A 97 -2.20 14.94 -11.78
CA GLU A 97 -2.15 15.68 -13.05
C GLU A 97 -2.48 14.75 -14.23
N THR A 98 -1.84 13.58 -14.29
CA THR A 98 -2.15 12.59 -15.35
C THR A 98 -3.57 12.07 -15.26
N ALA A 99 -4.14 11.96 -14.04
CA ALA A 99 -5.55 11.59 -13.86
C ALA A 99 -6.49 12.67 -14.41
N SER A 100 -6.21 13.94 -14.10
CA SER A 100 -6.99 15.08 -14.57
C SER A 100 -6.91 15.21 -16.08
N GLN A 101 -5.72 15.03 -16.66
CA GLN A 101 -5.52 15.07 -18.09
C GLN A 101 -6.33 13.98 -18.81
N SER A 102 -6.23 12.71 -18.38
CA SER A 102 -7.01 11.61 -18.95
C SER A 102 -8.52 11.85 -18.85
N PHE A 103 -8.99 12.45 -17.75
CA PHE A 103 -10.39 12.81 -17.59
C PHE A 103 -10.82 13.88 -18.59
N ILE A 104 -10.04 14.96 -18.74
CA ILE A 104 -10.32 16.05 -19.68
C ILE A 104 -10.31 15.54 -21.11
N GLU A 105 -9.32 14.72 -21.50
CA GLU A 105 -9.24 14.11 -22.83
C GLU A 105 -10.47 13.26 -23.13
N SER A 106 -10.94 12.45 -22.18
CA SER A 106 -12.15 11.64 -22.35
C SER A 106 -13.41 12.48 -22.50
N VAL A 107 -13.50 13.62 -21.79
CA VAL A 107 -14.61 14.56 -21.93
C VAL A 107 -14.59 15.24 -23.30
N GLN A 108 -13.44 15.71 -23.75
CA GLN A 108 -13.27 16.36 -25.06
C GLN A 108 -13.64 15.41 -26.19
N GLU A 109 -13.13 14.19 -26.20
CA GLU A 109 -13.47 13.16 -27.21
C GLU A 109 -14.98 12.89 -27.28
N ALA A 110 -15.64 12.85 -26.12
CA ALA A 110 -17.08 12.65 -26.08
C ALA A 110 -17.85 13.85 -26.65
N LEU A 111 -17.42 15.09 -26.34
CA LEU A 111 -18.03 16.31 -26.85
C LEU A 111 -17.83 16.47 -28.38
N ASP A 112 -16.63 16.18 -28.88
CA ASP A 112 -16.30 16.21 -30.30
C ASP A 112 -17.17 15.19 -31.09
N SER A 113 -17.51 14.07 -30.43
CA SER A 113 -18.42 13.06 -30.94
C SER A 113 -19.91 13.40 -30.74
N GLN A 114 -20.23 14.64 -30.33
CA GLN A 114 -21.59 15.13 -30.00
C GLN A 114 -22.32 14.27 -28.94
N ARG A 115 -21.56 13.58 -28.06
CA ARG A 115 -22.12 12.81 -26.94
C ARG A 115 -22.30 13.69 -25.73
N LYS A 116 -23.33 13.45 -24.93
CA LYS A 116 -23.53 14.10 -23.63
C LYS A 116 -22.64 13.42 -22.59
N VAL A 117 -22.03 14.23 -21.70
CA VAL A 117 -21.14 13.73 -20.66
C VAL A 117 -21.74 14.04 -19.28
N ILE A 118 -21.70 13.04 -18.39
CA ILE A 118 -22.04 13.21 -16.98
C ILE A 118 -20.82 12.76 -16.17
N GLY A 119 -20.27 13.65 -15.32
CA GLY A 119 -19.19 13.34 -14.39
C GLY A 119 -19.73 13.01 -13.01
N ILE A 120 -19.36 11.86 -12.46
CA ILE A 120 -19.69 11.45 -11.09
C ILE A 120 -18.39 11.32 -10.29
N PHE A 121 -18.25 12.09 -9.21
CA PHE A 121 -17.09 12.08 -8.32
C PHE A 121 -17.48 11.42 -7.01
N LEU A 122 -16.76 10.33 -6.67
CA LEU A 122 -16.98 9.57 -5.44
C LEU A 122 -15.76 9.73 -4.52
N ASP A 123 -15.96 10.19 -3.29
CA ASP A 123 -14.93 10.26 -2.25
C ASP A 123 -15.24 9.25 -1.14
N LEU A 124 -14.28 8.38 -0.85
CA LEU A 124 -14.40 7.37 0.21
C LEU A 124 -13.71 7.88 1.48
N SER A 125 -14.49 8.37 2.42
CA SER A 125 -13.93 8.75 3.73
C SER A 125 -13.35 7.53 4.44
N LYS A 126 -12.13 7.68 5.00
CA LYS A 126 -11.42 6.61 5.72
C LYS A 126 -11.24 5.31 4.91
N ALA A 127 -10.99 5.43 3.60
CA ALA A 127 -10.90 4.30 2.68
C ALA A 127 -10.02 3.14 3.19
N TYR A 128 -8.90 3.43 3.85
CA TYR A 128 -8.01 2.41 4.40
C TYR A 128 -8.53 1.76 5.68
N ASP A 129 -9.33 2.47 6.48
CA ASP A 129 -9.82 1.98 7.78
C ASP A 129 -11.03 1.04 7.61
N VAL A 130 -11.74 1.13 6.48
CA VAL A 130 -12.95 0.34 6.21
C VAL A 130 -12.70 -0.90 5.35
N ILE A 131 -11.44 -1.16 4.95
CA ILE A 131 -11.11 -2.33 4.14
C ILE A 131 -11.29 -3.60 4.97
N ASN A 132 -12.17 -4.49 4.52
CA ASN A 132 -12.30 -5.82 5.08
C ASN A 132 -11.11 -6.68 4.63
N HIS A 133 -10.28 -7.12 5.59
CA HIS A 133 -9.06 -7.88 5.32
C HIS A 133 -9.35 -9.24 4.69
N GLU A 134 -10.44 -9.94 5.08
CA GLU A 134 -10.79 -11.22 4.47
C GLU A 134 -11.20 -11.05 2.99
N THR A 135 -11.97 -10.00 2.69
CA THR A 135 -12.33 -9.67 1.30
C THR A 135 -11.08 -9.36 0.47
N LEU A 136 -10.11 -8.63 1.04
CA LEU A 136 -8.84 -8.34 0.38
C LEU A 136 -8.03 -9.62 0.10
N LEU A 137 -7.93 -10.53 1.09
CA LEU A 137 -7.21 -11.79 0.95
C LEU A 137 -7.85 -12.71 -0.07
N ASN A 138 -9.18 -12.80 -0.10
CA ASN A 138 -9.92 -13.55 -1.11
C ASN A 138 -9.71 -12.97 -2.51
N LYS A 139 -9.66 -11.65 -2.65
CA LYS A 139 -9.37 -10.99 -3.91
C LYS A 139 -7.94 -11.25 -4.39
N LEU A 140 -6.95 -11.24 -3.49
CA LEU A 140 -5.57 -11.64 -3.78
C LEU A 140 -5.50 -13.10 -4.26
N ASP A 141 -6.24 -14.01 -3.62
CA ASP A 141 -6.32 -15.42 -4.01
C ASP A 141 -6.90 -15.59 -5.42
N THR A 142 -7.98 -14.86 -5.73
CA THR A 142 -8.60 -14.83 -7.07
C THR A 142 -7.62 -14.35 -8.14
N TYR A 143 -6.76 -13.41 -7.81
CA TYR A 143 -5.71 -12.92 -8.71
C TYR A 143 -4.49 -13.85 -8.81
N GLY A 144 -4.48 -14.97 -8.09
CA GLY A 144 -3.40 -15.97 -8.14
C GLY A 144 -2.34 -15.81 -7.05
N VAL A 145 -2.49 -14.83 -6.13
CA VAL A 145 -1.62 -14.71 -4.95
C VAL A 145 -2.11 -15.67 -3.86
N ARG A 146 -1.64 -16.93 -3.91
CA ARG A 146 -2.16 -18.08 -3.15
C ARG A 146 -1.14 -18.67 -2.19
N GLY A 147 -1.60 -19.63 -1.40
CA GLY A 147 -0.75 -20.47 -0.55
C GLY A 147 0.07 -19.65 0.45
N ILE A 148 1.37 -19.94 0.52
CA ILE A 148 2.31 -19.30 1.47
C ILE A 148 2.30 -17.77 1.35
N THR A 149 2.20 -17.23 0.15
CA THR A 149 2.17 -15.77 -0.06
C THR A 149 0.89 -15.16 0.49
N ASN A 150 -0.27 -15.78 0.27
CA ASN A 150 -1.53 -15.30 0.84
C ASN A 150 -1.51 -15.40 2.38
N ASN A 151 -0.96 -16.49 2.94
CA ASN A 151 -0.77 -16.65 4.38
C ASN A 151 0.14 -15.56 4.96
N TRP A 152 1.17 -15.15 4.23
CA TRP A 152 2.03 -14.06 4.64
C TRP A 152 1.25 -12.73 4.74
N PHE A 153 0.38 -12.41 3.75
CA PHE A 153 -0.48 -11.23 3.81
C PHE A 153 -1.51 -11.35 4.95
N ARG A 154 -2.08 -12.51 5.17
CA ARG A 154 -2.97 -12.77 6.32
C ARG A 154 -2.24 -12.50 7.64
N SER A 155 -1.05 -13.06 7.81
CA SER A 155 -0.21 -12.81 8.98
C SER A 155 0.15 -11.33 9.13
N TYR A 156 0.48 -10.64 8.02
CA TYR A 156 0.81 -9.23 8.00
C TYR A 156 -0.34 -8.32 8.43
N LEU A 157 -1.56 -8.62 8.01
CA LEU A 157 -2.76 -7.83 8.30
C LEU A 157 -3.34 -8.10 9.69
N THR A 158 -3.06 -9.28 10.26
CA THR A 158 -3.61 -9.69 11.55
C THR A 158 -2.78 -9.12 12.71
N ARG A 159 -3.47 -8.66 13.78
CA ARG A 159 -2.83 -8.19 15.04
C ARG A 159 -1.79 -7.07 14.82
N ARG A 160 -2.09 -6.13 13.97
CA ARG A 160 -1.30 -4.88 13.89
C ARG A 160 -1.74 -3.93 14.99
N SER A 161 -0.79 -3.49 15.82
CA SER A 161 -0.98 -2.54 16.91
C SER A 161 -0.07 -1.32 16.74
#